data_73dccbea0d0a5126d80c418107d3ddab
#
_entry.id   73dccbea0d0a5126d80c418107d3ddab
#
_cell.length_a   1.000
_cell.length_b   1.000
_cell.length_c   1.000
_cell.angle_alpha   90.00
_cell.angle_beta   90.00
_cell.angle_gamma   90.00
#
_symmetry.space_group_name_H-M   'P 1'
#
loop_
_entity.id
_entity.type
_entity.pdbx_description
1 polymer ?
#
loop_
_entity_poly.entity_id
_entity_poly.type
_entity_poly.pdbx_seq_one_letter_code
_entity_poly.pdbx_strand_id
1 'polypeptide(L)'
;MANVTFTEAASTDINHRADITFAYFTQRADGSTAAGSGPNAINAYAYYPPSSKSGSDNAFAGTVWFNKNFATHKAPVSGDFSSQTFTHELGHALGLAHPGSYDASLGNPSYQNDAAYYQDSLQYSIMSYFNAGYTGADTKGVYGYGPMVDDIAAIQKLYGANMNTRTGDTVYGFNSNTGRDFLTATADNGKPVNFAVWDAGGNDTLDFSGYSQQQMINLNDGAFSSVGGGTQNVAIARGAIIENAIGGSGRDVIIGNDQDNLLAGNAGSDILYGGLGADHLWGGKDANNFTDYFVYLNAKESTVAAFDVIEDFEHGIDKIDLSGLRFNNSLSELRFIDSGSAFSGQKGEIQLNFDAFNGTTDLLMNTQSNSYAADFKIHVVGQVEQSDILFA
;
A
#
# COMPACT_ATOMS: atom_id res chain seq x y z
N MET A 1 5.37 6.66 -12.42
CA MET A 1 3.90 6.66 -12.31
C MET A 1 3.22 6.88 -13.66
N ALA A 2 3.27 8.07 -14.25
CA ALA A 2 2.75 8.32 -15.59
C ALA A 2 3.88 8.49 -16.61
N ASN A 3 3.56 8.37 -17.89
CA ASN A 3 4.53 8.48 -18.98
C ASN A 3 4.84 9.96 -19.31
N VAL A 4 5.42 10.66 -18.33
CA VAL A 4 5.81 12.08 -18.39
C VAL A 4 7.29 12.18 -18.08
N THR A 5 8.04 12.89 -18.92
CA THR A 5 9.46 13.16 -18.74
C THR A 5 9.66 14.66 -18.49
N PHE A 6 10.40 14.99 -17.43
CA PHE A 6 10.80 16.37 -17.13
C PHE A 6 12.24 16.61 -17.59
N THR A 7 12.43 17.70 -18.32
CA THR A 7 13.75 18.16 -18.69
C THR A 7 13.91 19.59 -18.17
N GLU A 8 14.96 19.83 -17.39
CA GLU A 8 15.24 21.17 -16.90
C GLU A 8 15.62 22.10 -18.06
N ALA A 9 14.89 23.21 -18.18
CA ALA A 9 15.20 24.22 -19.17
C ALA A 9 16.34 25.12 -18.66
N ALA A 10 17.26 25.51 -19.54
CA ALA A 10 18.33 26.45 -19.19
C ALA A 10 17.75 27.78 -18.69
N SER A 11 18.15 28.21 -17.51
CA SER A 11 17.57 29.34 -16.77
C SER A 11 17.79 30.73 -17.40
N THR A 12 18.53 30.81 -18.47
CA THR A 12 18.98 32.08 -19.08
C THR A 12 18.16 32.56 -20.27
N ASP A 13 17.27 31.74 -20.80
CA ASP A 13 16.49 32.12 -21.98
C ASP A 13 15.03 32.41 -21.62
N ILE A 14 14.76 33.68 -21.31
CA ILE A 14 13.41 34.18 -21.01
C ILE A 14 12.44 34.06 -22.21
N ASN A 15 12.95 33.86 -23.42
CA ASN A 15 12.15 33.73 -24.63
C ASN A 15 11.74 32.29 -24.94
N HIS A 16 12.40 31.29 -24.29
CA HIS A 16 12.05 29.88 -24.39
C HIS A 16 11.44 29.45 -23.07
N ARG A 17 10.15 29.70 -22.88
CA ARG A 17 9.40 29.26 -21.71
C ARG A 17 9.40 27.75 -21.61
N ALA A 18 9.75 27.25 -20.43
CA ALA A 18 9.47 25.88 -20.06
C ALA A 18 7.95 25.62 -20.05
N ASP A 19 7.51 24.41 -20.36
CA ASP A 19 6.09 24.02 -20.29
C ASP A 19 5.54 24.16 -18.86
N ILE A 20 6.37 23.91 -17.84
CA ILE A 20 6.08 24.15 -16.44
C ILE A 20 7.13 25.10 -15.86
N THR A 21 6.66 26.15 -15.19
CA THR A 21 7.53 27.16 -14.58
C THR A 21 7.12 27.37 -13.13
N PHE A 22 8.10 27.30 -12.23
CA PHE A 22 7.90 27.58 -10.80
C PHE A 22 8.31 29.02 -10.48
N ALA A 23 7.47 29.73 -9.73
CA ALA A 23 7.71 31.09 -9.31
C ALA A 23 7.26 31.35 -7.87
N TYR A 24 7.78 32.41 -7.27
CA TYR A 24 7.32 32.92 -5.99
C TYR A 24 6.61 34.27 -6.16
N PHE A 25 5.58 34.47 -5.35
CA PHE A 25 4.93 35.77 -5.25
C PHE A 25 4.95 36.30 -3.80
N THR A 26 4.91 37.62 -3.64
CA THR A 26 4.84 38.33 -2.35
C THR A 26 3.70 39.29 -2.28
N GLN A 27 3.09 39.60 -3.44
CA GLN A 27 1.98 40.50 -3.57
C GLN A 27 0.83 39.83 -4.34
N ARG A 28 -0.38 40.27 -4.07
CA ARG A 28 -1.58 39.91 -4.82
C ARG A 28 -1.68 40.72 -6.10
N ALA A 29 -2.61 40.38 -6.98
CA ALA A 29 -2.88 41.09 -8.23
C ALA A 29 -3.31 42.58 -8.01
N ASP A 30 -3.91 42.88 -6.86
CA ASP A 30 -4.30 44.23 -6.44
C ASP A 30 -3.14 45.06 -5.84
N GLY A 31 -1.92 44.50 -5.80
CA GLY A 31 -0.73 45.14 -5.24
C GLY A 31 -0.60 45.02 -3.72
N SER A 32 -1.58 44.45 -3.03
CA SER A 32 -1.47 44.21 -1.59
C SER A 32 -0.47 43.09 -1.25
N THR A 33 0.18 43.16 -0.09
CA THR A 33 1.08 42.11 0.38
C THR A 33 0.29 40.83 0.62
N ALA A 34 0.75 39.73 0.03
CA ALA A 34 0.17 38.40 0.28
C ALA A 34 0.45 37.98 1.73
N ALA A 35 -0.61 37.68 2.49
CA ALA A 35 -0.46 37.20 3.86
C ALA A 35 0.25 35.85 3.90
N GLY A 36 1.19 35.68 4.84
CA GLY A 36 1.90 34.42 5.07
C GLY A 36 1.15 33.43 5.96
N SER A 37 -0.03 33.83 6.49
CA SER A 37 -0.90 33.00 7.34
C SER A 37 -2.26 33.67 7.50
N GLY A 38 -3.22 32.89 8.01
CA GLY A 38 -4.58 33.38 8.29
C GLY A 38 -5.60 33.04 7.21
N PRO A 39 -6.90 33.31 7.46
CA PRO A 39 -8.01 32.81 6.64
C PRO A 39 -8.04 33.36 5.20
N ASN A 40 -7.33 34.46 4.93
CA ASN A 40 -7.23 35.05 3.60
C ASN A 40 -5.85 34.84 2.95
N ALA A 41 -5.03 33.98 3.50
CA ALA A 41 -3.72 33.69 2.92
C ALA A 41 -3.87 32.74 1.74
N ILE A 42 -3.36 33.16 0.57
CA ILE A 42 -3.20 32.28 -0.59
C ILE A 42 -1.86 31.59 -0.44
N ASN A 43 -1.87 30.28 -0.34
CA ASN A 43 -0.68 29.46 -0.16
C ASN A 43 0.14 29.33 -1.45
N ALA A 44 -0.55 28.82 -2.48
CA ALA A 44 -0.03 28.63 -3.81
C ALA A 44 -1.20 28.61 -4.80
N TYR A 45 -0.90 28.64 -6.07
CA TYR A 45 -1.84 28.39 -7.15
C TYR A 45 -1.08 27.98 -8.41
N ALA A 46 -1.76 27.25 -9.30
CA ALA A 46 -1.21 26.88 -10.59
C ALA A 46 -2.22 27.14 -11.71
N TYR A 47 -1.70 27.25 -12.91
CA TYR A 47 -2.51 27.33 -14.13
C TYR A 47 -2.42 25.99 -14.88
N TYR A 48 -3.55 25.52 -15.37
CA TYR A 48 -3.64 24.32 -16.20
C TYR A 48 -2.75 24.41 -17.44
N PRO A 49 -2.34 23.28 -18.01
CA PRO A 49 -1.66 23.27 -19.30
C PRO A 49 -2.55 23.90 -20.38
N PRO A 50 -1.97 24.46 -21.47
CA PRO A 50 -2.75 25.08 -22.51
C PRO A 50 -3.66 24.07 -23.20
N SER A 51 -4.92 24.43 -23.41
CA SER A 51 -5.91 23.59 -24.10
C SER A 51 -5.63 23.42 -25.61
N SER A 52 -4.77 24.29 -26.18
CA SER A 52 -4.27 24.20 -27.55
C SER A 52 -2.84 24.75 -27.66
N LYS A 53 -2.05 24.22 -28.56
CA LYS A 53 -0.67 24.67 -28.82
C LYS A 53 -0.57 26.04 -29.55
N SER A 54 -1.70 26.68 -29.85
CA SER A 54 -1.74 27.94 -30.59
C SER A 54 -2.71 28.93 -29.91
N GLY A 55 -2.19 29.99 -29.33
CA GLY A 55 -2.98 31.11 -28.86
C GLY A 55 -2.22 31.99 -27.86
N SER A 56 -2.36 33.32 -28.01
CA SER A 56 -1.77 34.36 -27.15
C SER A 56 -2.33 34.37 -25.72
N ASP A 57 -3.33 33.54 -25.42
CA ASP A 57 -4.09 33.59 -24.16
C ASP A 57 -3.50 32.78 -23.02
N ASN A 58 -2.33 32.18 -23.22
CA ASN A 58 -1.73 31.26 -22.29
C ASN A 58 -0.38 31.68 -21.71
N ALA A 59 -0.20 33.00 -21.51
CA ALA A 59 1.05 33.50 -20.90
C ALA A 59 1.36 32.86 -19.53
N PHE A 60 0.37 32.33 -18.83
CA PHE A 60 0.53 31.70 -17.52
C PHE A 60 0.27 30.18 -17.50
N ALA A 61 -0.15 29.57 -18.62
CA ALA A 61 -0.44 28.14 -18.66
C ALA A 61 0.78 27.32 -18.21
N GLY A 62 0.56 26.31 -17.37
CA GLY A 62 1.61 25.48 -16.78
C GLY A 62 2.48 26.18 -15.73
N THR A 63 2.17 27.42 -15.33
CA THR A 63 2.94 28.07 -14.27
C THR A 63 2.41 27.74 -12.90
N VAL A 64 3.32 27.57 -11.95
CA VAL A 64 3.06 27.26 -10.54
C VAL A 64 3.66 28.37 -9.68
N TRP A 65 2.85 28.90 -8.77
CA TRP A 65 3.18 30.07 -7.98
C TRP A 65 3.04 29.78 -6.49
N PHE A 66 4.12 30.01 -5.73
CA PHE A 66 4.17 29.81 -4.29
C PHE A 66 4.30 31.13 -3.54
N ASN A 67 3.53 31.27 -2.47
CA ASN A 67 3.62 32.43 -1.61
C ASN A 67 4.90 32.39 -0.78
N LYS A 68 5.85 33.27 -1.06
CA LYS A 68 7.15 33.38 -0.38
C LYS A 68 7.03 33.74 1.10
N ASN A 69 5.89 34.30 1.52
CA ASN A 69 5.66 34.70 2.90
C ASN A 69 5.27 33.51 3.81
N PHE A 70 4.95 32.35 3.24
CA PHE A 70 4.90 31.10 3.99
C PHE A 70 6.32 30.56 4.23
N ALA A 71 6.72 30.50 5.50
CA ALA A 71 8.10 30.12 5.86
C ALA A 71 8.45 28.70 5.40
N THR A 72 7.49 27.78 5.46
CA THR A 72 7.64 26.36 5.09
C THR A 72 7.86 26.17 3.59
N HIS A 73 7.42 27.07 2.72
CA HIS A 73 7.66 27.00 1.27
C HIS A 73 9.14 27.20 0.89
N LYS A 74 9.96 27.68 1.81
CA LYS A 74 11.40 27.90 1.55
C LYS A 74 12.23 26.64 1.67
N ALA A 75 11.75 25.68 2.45
CA ALA A 75 12.41 24.38 2.68
C ALA A 75 11.32 23.34 3.00
N PRO A 76 10.56 22.86 1.99
CA PRO A 76 9.55 21.84 2.20
C PRO A 76 10.22 20.54 2.65
N VAL A 77 9.59 19.85 3.59
CA VAL A 77 10.02 18.54 4.10
C VAL A 77 8.97 17.51 3.74
N SER A 78 9.38 16.32 3.34
CA SER A 78 8.47 15.21 3.05
C SER A 78 7.51 14.99 4.22
N GLY A 79 6.19 14.92 3.92
CA GLY A 79 5.14 14.75 4.93
C GLY A 79 4.65 16.02 5.59
N ASP A 80 5.20 17.21 5.26
CA ASP A 80 4.63 18.49 5.69
C ASP A 80 3.61 19.04 4.69
N PHE A 81 2.85 20.03 5.12
CA PHE A 81 1.83 20.68 4.29
C PHE A 81 2.45 21.36 3.04
N SER A 82 3.68 21.85 3.14
CA SER A 82 4.31 22.50 1.99
C SER A 82 4.72 21.51 0.92
N SER A 83 5.25 20.35 1.27
CA SER A 83 5.59 19.32 0.29
C SER A 83 4.35 18.82 -0.45
N GLN A 84 3.22 18.64 0.27
CA GLN A 84 1.94 18.33 -0.34
C GLN A 84 1.48 19.44 -1.28
N THR A 85 1.58 20.72 -0.85
CA THR A 85 1.20 21.87 -1.68
C THR A 85 2.00 21.91 -2.99
N PHE A 86 3.31 21.63 -2.94
CA PHE A 86 4.13 21.56 -4.16
C PHE A 86 3.62 20.48 -5.13
N THR A 87 3.29 19.31 -4.62
CA THR A 87 2.78 18.20 -5.44
C THR A 87 1.36 18.49 -5.96
N HIS A 88 0.49 19.12 -5.15
CA HIS A 88 -0.85 19.56 -5.53
C HIS A 88 -0.81 20.52 -6.72
N GLU A 89 -0.03 21.60 -6.60
CA GLU A 89 0.06 22.62 -7.66
C GLU A 89 0.72 22.07 -8.93
N LEU A 90 1.70 21.16 -8.79
CA LEU A 90 2.25 20.45 -9.93
C LEU A 90 1.18 19.57 -10.61
N GLY A 91 0.28 18.96 -9.83
CA GLY A 91 -0.87 18.22 -10.34
C GLY A 91 -1.73 19.10 -11.27
N HIS A 92 -2.06 20.32 -10.86
CA HIS A 92 -2.78 21.29 -11.71
C HIS A 92 -2.00 21.63 -12.99
N ALA A 93 -0.71 21.90 -12.88
CA ALA A 93 0.14 22.19 -14.04
C ALA A 93 0.24 20.99 -15.02
N LEU A 94 -0.03 19.78 -14.56
CA LEU A 94 -0.14 18.57 -15.37
C LEU A 94 -1.58 18.24 -15.81
N GLY A 95 -2.58 19.04 -15.43
CA GLY A 95 -3.95 18.90 -15.89
C GLY A 95 -4.89 18.19 -14.91
N LEU A 96 -4.47 17.90 -13.68
CA LEU A 96 -5.37 17.39 -12.65
C LEU A 96 -6.24 18.50 -12.08
N ALA A 97 -7.54 18.27 -11.98
CA ALA A 97 -8.48 19.14 -11.28
C ALA A 97 -8.67 18.68 -9.84
N HIS A 98 -9.28 19.53 -9.00
CA HIS A 98 -9.86 19.07 -7.75
C HIS A 98 -10.91 17.97 -8.03
N PRO A 99 -11.11 17.01 -7.11
CA PRO A 99 -12.15 15.97 -7.28
C PRO A 99 -13.56 16.54 -7.45
N GLY A 100 -13.86 17.68 -6.81
CA GLY A 100 -15.12 18.41 -6.90
C GLY A 100 -14.98 19.80 -7.53
N SER A 101 -16.10 20.46 -7.73
CA SER A 101 -16.16 21.82 -8.31
C SER A 101 -15.91 22.93 -7.28
N TYR A 102 -15.09 22.69 -6.29
CA TYR A 102 -14.73 23.67 -5.25
C TYR A 102 -13.39 24.34 -5.56
N ASP A 103 -13.28 25.59 -5.09
CA ASP A 103 -12.09 26.41 -5.16
C ASP A 103 -12.04 27.30 -3.91
N ALA A 104 -10.88 27.42 -3.28
CA ALA A 104 -10.70 28.24 -2.08
C ALA A 104 -10.94 29.74 -2.33
N SER A 105 -10.87 30.21 -3.57
CA SER A 105 -11.22 31.62 -3.93
C SER A 105 -12.73 31.89 -3.85
N LEU A 106 -13.57 30.87 -3.90
CA LEU A 106 -15.03 30.96 -3.86
C LEU A 106 -15.61 30.80 -2.44
N GLY A 107 -14.76 30.53 -1.44
CA GLY A 107 -15.17 30.34 -0.04
C GLY A 107 -14.37 29.26 0.66
N ASN A 108 -14.90 28.77 1.79
CA ASN A 108 -14.32 27.65 2.53
C ASN A 108 -15.13 26.38 2.24
N PRO A 109 -14.69 25.53 1.31
CA PRO A 109 -15.39 24.28 1.00
C PRO A 109 -15.46 23.36 2.23
N SER A 110 -16.56 22.63 2.37
CA SER A 110 -16.77 21.63 3.40
C SER A 110 -17.05 20.27 2.78
N TYR A 111 -16.56 19.19 3.39
CA TYR A 111 -16.76 17.84 2.87
C TYR A 111 -18.27 17.52 2.69
N GLN A 112 -19.10 17.90 3.64
CA GLN A 112 -20.54 17.60 3.64
C GLN A 112 -21.32 18.26 2.49
N ASN A 113 -20.85 19.41 2.01
CA ASN A 113 -21.58 20.18 1.00
C ASN A 113 -20.93 20.13 -0.38
N ASP A 114 -19.61 19.97 -0.43
CA ASP A 114 -18.83 20.23 -1.63
C ASP A 114 -18.08 18.99 -2.16
N ALA A 115 -17.96 17.91 -1.36
CA ALA A 115 -17.36 16.66 -1.83
C ALA A 115 -18.23 16.06 -2.95
N ALA A 116 -17.61 15.76 -4.09
CA ALA A 116 -18.33 15.25 -5.26
C ALA A 116 -18.66 13.75 -5.12
N TYR A 117 -17.91 13.00 -4.31
CA TYR A 117 -18.07 11.58 -4.04
C TYR A 117 -17.40 11.21 -2.72
N TYR A 118 -17.69 10.01 -2.18
CA TYR A 118 -17.21 9.57 -0.87
C TYR A 118 -15.67 9.62 -0.72
N GLN A 119 -14.93 9.24 -1.76
CA GLN A 119 -13.46 9.18 -1.72
C GLN A 119 -12.78 10.55 -1.91
N ASP A 120 -13.53 11.65 -2.01
CA ASP A 120 -12.96 12.99 -2.14
C ASP A 120 -12.29 13.43 -0.83
N SER A 121 -11.09 12.94 -0.60
CA SER A 121 -10.28 13.26 0.57
C SER A 121 -8.79 13.09 0.30
N LEU A 122 -7.96 13.66 1.19
CA LEU A 122 -6.49 13.53 1.15
C LEU A 122 -5.98 12.09 1.32
N GLN A 123 -6.85 11.13 1.68
CA GLN A 123 -6.51 9.72 1.64
C GLN A 123 -6.33 9.22 0.21
N TYR A 124 -7.20 9.66 -0.71
CA TYR A 124 -7.26 9.15 -2.08
C TYR A 124 -6.58 10.07 -3.09
N SER A 125 -6.60 11.38 -2.85
CA SER A 125 -6.08 12.38 -3.77
C SER A 125 -5.50 13.57 -3.03
N ILE A 126 -4.26 13.94 -3.35
CA ILE A 126 -3.67 15.20 -2.87
C ILE A 126 -4.34 16.44 -3.47
N MET A 127 -5.14 16.25 -4.54
CA MET A 127 -5.92 17.34 -5.14
C MET A 127 -7.17 17.67 -4.34
N SER A 128 -7.54 16.86 -3.34
CA SER A 128 -8.66 17.15 -2.43
C SER A 128 -8.30 18.21 -1.38
N TYR A 129 -9.29 19.00 -0.98
CA TYR A 129 -9.19 19.91 0.16
C TYR A 129 -9.62 19.28 1.49
N PHE A 130 -10.18 18.09 1.46
CA PHE A 130 -10.80 17.47 2.61
C PHE A 130 -9.84 16.49 3.30
N ASN A 131 -9.82 16.58 4.64
CA ASN A 131 -8.95 15.74 5.46
C ASN A 131 -9.22 14.25 5.22
N ALA A 132 -8.16 13.45 5.25
CA ALA A 132 -8.22 11.99 5.08
C ALA A 132 -9.14 11.29 6.11
N GLY A 133 -9.37 11.90 7.27
CA GLY A 133 -10.28 11.38 8.30
C GLY A 133 -11.75 11.31 7.87
N TYR A 134 -12.18 12.06 6.85
CA TYR A 134 -13.54 11.94 6.32
C TYR A 134 -13.81 10.59 5.65
N THR A 135 -12.78 9.90 5.22
CA THR A 135 -12.86 8.57 4.60
C THR A 135 -12.29 7.46 5.48
N GLY A 136 -11.98 7.78 6.74
CA GLY A 136 -11.58 6.81 7.76
C GLY A 136 -10.07 6.66 7.97
N ALA A 137 -9.24 7.38 7.21
CA ALA A 137 -7.80 7.35 7.42
C ALA A 137 -7.35 8.24 8.59
N ASP A 138 -6.32 7.80 9.30
CA ASP A 138 -5.61 8.59 10.29
C ASP A 138 -4.11 8.57 9.99
N THR A 139 -3.62 9.66 9.44
CA THR A 139 -2.21 9.80 9.06
C THR A 139 -1.34 10.41 10.17
N LYS A 140 -1.90 10.59 11.38
CA LYS A 140 -1.23 11.26 12.52
C LYS A 140 -0.68 12.65 12.16
N GLY A 141 -1.36 13.34 11.26
CA GLY A 141 -0.98 14.67 10.79
C GLY A 141 0.16 14.69 9.77
N VAL A 142 0.53 13.52 9.24
CA VAL A 142 1.48 13.42 8.13
C VAL A 142 0.71 13.60 6.81
N TYR A 143 1.12 14.56 6.03
CA TYR A 143 0.55 14.82 4.70
C TYR A 143 1.08 13.82 3.67
N GLY A 144 0.32 13.60 2.59
CA GLY A 144 0.75 12.75 1.48
C GLY A 144 2.10 13.22 0.92
N TYR A 145 3.05 12.29 0.81
CA TYR A 145 4.39 12.59 0.34
C TYR A 145 4.47 12.76 -1.17
N GLY A 146 3.50 12.21 -1.89
CA GLY A 146 3.40 12.25 -3.35
C GLY A 146 1.96 12.05 -3.81
N PRO A 147 1.72 11.84 -5.11
CA PRO A 147 0.40 11.49 -5.63
C PRO A 147 -0.18 10.26 -4.93
N MET A 148 -1.46 10.32 -4.58
CA MET A 148 -2.21 9.22 -3.99
C MET A 148 -2.89 8.39 -5.09
N VAL A 149 -3.65 7.38 -4.71
CA VAL A 149 -4.17 6.37 -5.66
C VAL A 149 -5.02 6.94 -6.79
N ASP A 150 -5.88 7.93 -6.50
CA ASP A 150 -6.73 8.54 -7.51
C ASP A 150 -5.96 9.53 -8.39
N ASP A 151 -4.96 10.22 -7.82
CA ASP A 151 -4.06 11.07 -8.61
C ASP A 151 -3.25 10.24 -9.60
N ILE A 152 -2.72 9.08 -9.15
CA ILE A 152 -1.97 8.15 -10.00
C ILE A 152 -2.87 7.65 -11.13
N ALA A 153 -4.09 7.22 -10.83
CA ALA A 153 -5.05 6.76 -11.84
C ALA A 153 -5.42 7.87 -12.83
N ALA A 154 -5.65 9.10 -12.34
CA ALA A 154 -6.01 10.23 -13.18
C ALA A 154 -4.86 10.66 -14.10
N ILE A 155 -3.64 10.76 -13.58
CA ILE A 155 -2.47 11.15 -14.39
C ILE A 155 -2.10 10.06 -15.41
N GLN A 156 -2.29 8.79 -15.07
CA GLN A 156 -2.11 7.68 -16.01
C GLN A 156 -3.17 7.69 -17.13
N LYS A 157 -4.40 8.10 -16.81
CA LYS A 157 -5.44 8.27 -17.82
C LYS A 157 -5.12 9.39 -18.81
N LEU A 158 -4.43 10.45 -18.37
CA LEU A 158 -4.04 11.58 -19.23
C LEU A 158 -2.81 11.25 -20.10
N TYR A 159 -1.81 10.56 -19.55
CA TYR A 159 -0.50 10.40 -20.17
C TYR A 159 -0.08 8.94 -20.43
N GLY A 160 -0.88 7.98 -20.03
CA GLY A 160 -0.52 6.56 -19.98
C GLY A 160 0.31 6.19 -18.76
N ALA A 161 0.22 4.94 -18.33
CA ALA A 161 1.06 4.42 -17.26
C ALA A 161 2.53 4.31 -17.72
N ASN A 162 3.46 4.70 -16.85
CA ASN A 162 4.88 4.51 -17.11
C ASN A 162 5.28 3.09 -16.68
N MET A 163 5.36 2.19 -17.66
CA MET A 163 5.75 0.80 -17.47
C MET A 163 7.28 0.58 -17.39
N ASN A 164 8.05 1.66 -17.29
CA ASN A 164 9.50 1.61 -17.05
C ASN A 164 9.88 2.13 -15.65
N THR A 165 8.90 2.38 -14.81
CA THR A 165 9.12 2.87 -13.44
C THR A 165 9.39 1.69 -12.53
N ARG A 166 10.62 1.59 -11.99
CA ARG A 166 11.00 0.57 -11.01
C ARG A 166 10.62 -0.85 -11.48
N THR A 167 11.26 -1.32 -12.55
CA THR A 167 11.02 -2.64 -13.15
C THR A 167 11.93 -3.73 -12.60
N GLY A 168 12.67 -3.46 -11.57
CA GLY A 168 13.49 -4.42 -10.83
C GLY A 168 13.05 -4.43 -9.38
N ASP A 169 13.53 -5.38 -8.61
CA ASP A 169 13.14 -5.63 -7.23
C ASP A 169 13.29 -4.37 -6.37
N THR A 170 12.16 -3.83 -5.94
CA THR A 170 12.07 -2.57 -5.22
C THR A 170 11.60 -2.79 -3.77
N VAL A 171 12.25 -2.12 -2.84
CA VAL A 171 11.85 -2.10 -1.44
C VAL A 171 11.30 -0.72 -1.07
N TYR A 172 10.09 -0.69 -0.51
CA TYR A 172 9.37 0.47 -0.03
C TYR A 172 9.27 0.45 1.48
N GLY A 173 9.37 1.59 2.12
CA GLY A 173 9.35 1.68 3.58
C GLY A 173 10.76 1.66 4.17
N PHE A 174 11.01 0.79 5.15
CA PHE A 174 12.37 0.60 5.68
C PHE A 174 13.27 -0.09 4.65
N ASN A 175 14.57 0.12 4.77
CA ASN A 175 15.55 -0.46 3.84
C ASN A 175 15.31 -0.10 2.36
N SER A 176 14.58 0.97 2.10
CA SER A 176 14.17 1.40 0.76
C SER A 176 15.36 1.59 -0.18
N ASN A 177 15.29 0.99 -1.35
CA ASN A 177 16.23 1.19 -2.45
C ASN A 177 15.68 2.12 -3.55
N THR A 178 14.52 2.75 -3.30
CA THR A 178 13.85 3.64 -4.28
C THR A 178 14.63 4.91 -4.59
N GLY A 179 15.55 5.34 -3.71
CA GLY A 179 16.21 6.64 -3.76
C GLY A 179 15.24 7.82 -3.65
N ARG A 180 14.06 7.62 -3.03
CA ARG A 180 13.00 8.62 -2.86
C ARG A 180 12.59 8.71 -1.40
N ASP A 181 12.83 9.86 -0.78
CA ASP A 181 12.49 10.10 0.63
C ASP A 181 11.00 9.85 0.91
N PHE A 182 10.13 10.19 -0.04
CA PHE A 182 8.69 10.02 0.13
C PHE A 182 8.21 8.56 0.07
N LEU A 183 9.05 7.61 -0.28
CA LEU A 183 8.78 6.16 -0.27
C LEU A 183 9.59 5.43 0.79
N THR A 184 10.25 6.17 1.69
CA THR A 184 11.15 5.64 2.71
C THR A 184 10.54 5.86 4.10
N ALA A 185 10.53 4.81 4.92
CA ALA A 185 10.20 4.89 6.34
C ALA A 185 11.47 5.03 7.18
N THR A 186 11.35 5.76 8.28
CA THR A 186 12.40 5.86 9.30
C THR A 186 11.79 5.68 10.67
N ALA A 187 12.47 4.99 11.58
CA ALA A 187 11.98 4.72 12.93
C ALA A 187 12.01 5.95 13.86
N ASP A 188 12.64 7.03 13.43
CA ASP A 188 13.19 8.06 14.32
C ASP A 188 12.19 9.00 14.98
N ASN A 189 10.95 9.07 14.59
CA ASN A 189 10.09 10.15 15.06
C ASN A 189 8.68 9.72 15.50
N GLY A 190 8.41 8.41 15.54
CA GLY A 190 7.11 7.88 15.93
C GLY A 190 5.97 8.33 15.01
N LYS A 191 6.28 8.82 13.82
CA LYS A 191 5.30 9.20 12.81
C LYS A 191 5.21 8.14 11.73
N PRO A 192 4.00 7.78 11.29
CA PRO A 192 3.82 6.88 10.17
C PRO A 192 4.25 7.56 8.86
N VAL A 193 4.51 6.77 7.84
CA VAL A 193 4.60 7.24 6.45
C VAL A 193 3.19 7.48 5.89
N ASN A 194 3.08 8.23 4.78
CA ASN A 194 1.81 8.42 4.07
C ASN A 194 2.08 8.53 2.56
N PHE A 195 1.93 7.44 1.83
CA PHE A 195 2.22 7.39 0.39
C PHE A 195 1.40 6.34 -0.36
N ALA A 196 1.37 6.46 -1.69
CA ALA A 196 0.90 5.42 -2.59
C ALA A 196 2.04 4.93 -3.49
N VAL A 197 2.08 3.61 -3.72
CA VAL A 197 3.08 2.95 -4.55
C VAL A 197 2.54 2.74 -5.96
N TRP A 198 3.31 3.13 -6.97
CA TRP A 198 3.20 2.62 -8.34
C TRP A 198 4.51 1.94 -8.69
N ASP A 199 4.42 0.69 -9.02
CA ASP A 199 5.51 -0.13 -9.55
C ASP A 199 5.09 -0.76 -10.88
N ALA A 200 6.04 -0.94 -11.80
CA ALA A 200 5.77 -1.48 -13.13
C ALA A 200 6.26 -2.93 -13.28
N GLY A 201 6.82 -3.49 -12.23
CA GLY A 201 7.23 -4.89 -12.14
C GLY A 201 8.60 -5.08 -11.52
N GLY A 202 8.83 -6.26 -11.07
CA GLY A 202 9.94 -6.72 -10.26
C GLY A 202 9.43 -7.80 -9.32
N ASN A 203 10.19 -8.08 -8.28
CA ASN A 203 9.73 -8.79 -7.08
C ASN A 203 9.87 -7.79 -5.92
N ASP A 204 8.77 -7.14 -5.57
CA ASP A 204 8.75 -5.92 -4.81
C ASP A 204 8.30 -6.14 -3.36
N THR A 205 8.78 -5.32 -2.43
CA THR A 205 8.55 -5.51 -1.00
C THR A 205 8.02 -4.26 -0.33
N LEU A 206 6.95 -4.38 0.46
CA LEU A 206 6.59 -3.43 1.50
C LEU A 206 7.31 -3.82 2.79
N ASP A 207 8.33 -3.08 3.20
CA ASP A 207 9.09 -3.31 4.42
C ASP A 207 8.66 -2.31 5.51
N PHE A 208 7.97 -2.82 6.53
CA PHE A 208 7.60 -2.03 7.72
C PHE A 208 8.19 -2.62 9.00
N SER A 209 9.33 -3.31 8.86
CA SER A 209 10.03 -4.03 9.94
C SER A 209 10.50 -3.13 11.10
N GLY A 210 10.69 -1.85 10.86
CA GLY A 210 11.15 -0.91 11.89
C GLY A 210 10.04 -0.37 12.80
N TYR A 211 8.77 -0.69 12.57
CA TYR A 211 7.67 -0.28 13.44
C TYR A 211 7.40 -1.30 14.55
N SER A 212 6.98 -0.80 15.71
CA SER A 212 6.59 -1.63 16.86
C SER A 212 5.08 -1.60 17.17
N GLN A 213 4.32 -0.79 16.46
CA GLN A 213 2.87 -0.73 16.57
C GLN A 213 2.25 -1.89 15.79
N GLN A 214 1.05 -2.31 16.19
CA GLN A 214 0.24 -3.21 15.39
C GLN A 214 0.04 -2.65 13.98
N GLN A 215 0.19 -3.49 12.97
CA GLN A 215 0.04 -3.11 11.57
C GLN A 215 -1.01 -3.99 10.87
N MET A 216 -1.56 -3.48 9.79
CA MET A 216 -2.29 -4.25 8.80
C MET A 216 -1.67 -3.94 7.44
N ILE A 217 -1.00 -4.91 6.85
CA ILE A 217 -0.36 -4.78 5.53
C ILE A 217 -1.18 -5.59 4.53
N ASN A 218 -1.60 -4.96 3.45
CA ASN A 218 -2.44 -5.59 2.42
C ASN A 218 -1.83 -5.37 1.05
N LEU A 219 -1.41 -6.45 0.40
CA LEU A 219 -0.74 -6.45 -0.90
C LEU A 219 -1.69 -6.43 -2.10
N ASN A 220 -3.01 -6.45 -1.87
CA ASN A 220 -3.97 -6.43 -2.96
C ASN A 220 -3.96 -5.10 -3.71
N ASP A 221 -4.21 -5.18 -5.01
CA ASP A 221 -4.33 -4.02 -5.92
C ASP A 221 -5.37 -3.01 -5.42
N GLY A 222 -4.97 -1.77 -5.33
CA GLY A 222 -5.81 -0.66 -4.85
C GLY A 222 -6.09 -0.67 -3.34
N ALA A 223 -5.52 -1.60 -2.58
CA ALA A 223 -5.72 -1.69 -1.14
C ALA A 223 -4.94 -0.65 -0.35
N PHE A 224 -5.41 -0.43 0.89
CA PHE A 224 -4.73 0.39 1.87
C PHE A 224 -4.19 -0.47 3.01
N SER A 225 -3.00 -0.12 3.47
CA SER A 225 -2.35 -0.65 4.67
C SER A 225 -2.36 0.39 5.79
N SER A 226 -2.35 -0.09 7.03
CA SER A 226 -2.27 0.71 8.26
C SER A 226 -0.96 0.40 8.95
N VAL A 227 -0.01 1.33 8.95
CA VAL A 227 1.35 1.08 9.42
C VAL A 227 1.88 2.20 10.31
N GLY A 228 2.80 1.89 11.21
CA GLY A 228 3.46 2.87 12.08
C GLY A 228 2.51 3.64 12.99
N GLY A 229 1.38 3.03 13.39
CA GLY A 229 0.33 3.66 14.19
C GLY A 229 -0.63 4.56 13.40
N GLY A 230 -0.45 4.68 12.08
CA GLY A 230 -1.43 5.28 11.17
C GLY A 230 -2.58 4.32 10.86
N THR A 231 -3.61 4.82 10.20
CA THR A 231 -4.73 4.03 9.67
C THR A 231 -4.90 4.36 8.20
N GLN A 232 -4.87 3.33 7.34
CA GLN A 232 -5.04 3.47 5.89
C GLN A 232 -4.13 4.55 5.27
N ASN A 233 -2.87 4.55 5.69
CA ASN A 233 -1.88 5.58 5.38
C ASN A 233 -0.86 5.17 4.31
N VAL A 234 -0.88 3.91 3.86
CA VAL A 234 -0.10 3.44 2.71
C VAL A 234 -1.03 2.73 1.75
N ALA A 235 -0.86 2.94 0.46
CA ALA A 235 -1.69 2.32 -0.56
C ALA A 235 -0.85 1.74 -1.70
N ILE A 236 -1.38 0.71 -2.36
CA ILE A 236 -0.91 0.22 -3.65
C ILE A 236 -1.80 0.82 -4.73
N ALA A 237 -1.20 1.49 -5.72
CA ALA A 237 -1.94 2.06 -6.83
C ALA A 237 -2.53 0.96 -7.71
N ARG A 238 -3.69 1.21 -8.30
CA ARG A 238 -4.37 0.23 -9.15
C ARG A 238 -3.52 -0.19 -10.33
N GLY A 239 -3.38 -1.48 -10.52
CA GLY A 239 -2.56 -2.10 -11.57
C GLY A 239 -1.08 -2.24 -11.19
N ALA A 240 -0.65 -1.86 -9.99
CA ALA A 240 0.65 -2.22 -9.46
C ALA A 240 0.57 -3.53 -8.68
N ILE A 241 1.58 -4.36 -8.79
CA ILE A 241 1.72 -5.62 -8.08
C ILE A 241 2.90 -5.47 -7.11
N ILE A 242 2.71 -5.89 -5.88
CA ILE A 242 3.75 -5.99 -4.86
C ILE A 242 3.65 -7.40 -4.28
N GLU A 243 4.74 -8.12 -4.28
CA GLU A 243 4.74 -9.54 -3.97
C GLU A 243 5.03 -9.80 -2.49
N ASN A 244 5.79 -8.94 -1.81
CA ASN A 244 6.31 -9.27 -0.49
C ASN A 244 5.92 -8.24 0.56
N ALA A 245 5.79 -8.70 1.81
CA ALA A 245 5.55 -7.84 2.96
C ALA A 245 6.35 -8.29 4.18
N ILE A 246 6.89 -7.31 4.90
CA ILE A 246 7.61 -7.50 6.15
C ILE A 246 6.95 -6.64 7.23
N GLY A 247 6.38 -7.30 8.24
CA GLY A 247 5.83 -6.71 9.44
C GLY A 247 6.90 -6.26 10.43
N GLY A 248 6.47 -5.77 11.58
CA GLY A 248 7.33 -5.17 12.59
C GLY A 248 7.56 -6.04 13.84
N SER A 249 7.51 -5.38 14.99
CA SER A 249 7.58 -6.09 16.26
C SER A 249 6.26 -6.01 17.05
N GLY A 250 5.20 -5.54 16.40
CA GLY A 250 3.86 -5.51 16.93
C GLY A 250 3.06 -6.74 16.53
N ARG A 251 1.79 -6.77 16.91
CA ARG A 251 0.86 -7.78 16.39
C ARG A 251 0.39 -7.35 15.01
N ASP A 252 0.83 -8.02 13.98
CA ASP A 252 0.56 -7.63 12.61
C ASP A 252 -0.47 -8.54 11.92
N VAL A 253 -1.19 -7.99 10.96
CA VAL A 253 -2.03 -8.74 10.02
C VAL A 253 -1.47 -8.48 8.64
N ILE A 254 -1.00 -9.55 7.98
CA ILE A 254 -0.41 -9.46 6.66
C ILE A 254 -1.27 -10.25 5.68
N ILE A 255 -1.73 -9.57 4.64
CA ILE A 255 -2.62 -10.10 3.62
C ILE A 255 -1.87 -10.05 2.28
N GLY A 256 -1.56 -11.20 1.73
CA GLY A 256 -0.99 -11.38 0.41
C GLY A 256 -2.00 -11.16 -0.72
N ASN A 257 -1.67 -11.60 -1.91
CA ASN A 257 -2.49 -11.43 -3.11
C ASN A 257 -2.52 -12.72 -3.95
N ASP A 258 -2.68 -12.61 -5.27
CA ASP A 258 -2.73 -13.76 -6.16
C ASP A 258 -1.34 -14.15 -6.74
N GLN A 259 -0.25 -13.58 -6.22
CA GLN A 259 1.13 -13.90 -6.63
C GLN A 259 1.76 -14.83 -5.60
N ASP A 260 2.89 -15.44 -5.95
CA ASP A 260 3.73 -16.15 -5.00
C ASP A 260 4.36 -15.12 -4.05
N ASN A 261 3.88 -15.05 -2.81
CA ASN A 261 4.26 -14.02 -1.85
C ASN A 261 5.33 -14.52 -0.85
N LEU A 262 6.17 -13.60 -0.39
CA LEU A 262 6.98 -13.78 0.81
C LEU A 262 6.41 -12.87 1.90
N LEU A 263 5.87 -13.45 2.96
CA LEU A 263 5.26 -12.73 4.06
C LEU A 263 6.00 -13.04 5.36
N ALA A 264 6.47 -12.00 6.05
CA ALA A 264 7.15 -12.14 7.34
C ALA A 264 6.47 -11.28 8.40
N GLY A 265 5.94 -11.90 9.47
CA GLY A 265 5.38 -11.21 10.64
C GLY A 265 6.47 -10.56 11.48
N ASN A 266 7.59 -11.24 11.65
CA ASN A 266 8.71 -10.98 12.54
C ASN A 266 8.37 -11.27 14.00
N ALA A 267 8.32 -10.24 14.87
CA ALA A 267 8.07 -10.46 16.28
C ALA A 267 6.64 -9.99 16.64
N GLY A 268 5.98 -10.74 17.48
CA GLY A 268 4.61 -10.45 17.87
C GLY A 268 3.73 -11.67 17.72
N SER A 269 2.45 -11.46 17.76
CA SER A 269 1.46 -12.52 17.51
C SER A 269 0.74 -12.17 16.21
N ASP A 270 1.23 -12.74 15.12
CA ASP A 270 0.91 -12.28 13.79
C ASP A 270 -0.15 -13.14 13.11
N ILE A 271 -0.86 -12.57 12.16
CA ILE A 271 -1.84 -13.27 11.33
C ILE A 271 -1.39 -13.12 9.87
N LEU A 272 -1.05 -14.24 9.25
CA LEU A 272 -0.59 -14.31 7.88
C LEU A 272 -1.63 -15.02 7.00
N TYR A 273 -2.01 -14.35 5.93
CA TYR A 273 -2.89 -14.88 4.89
C TYR A 273 -2.18 -14.72 3.55
N GLY A 274 -1.70 -15.82 2.96
CA GLY A 274 -0.96 -15.80 1.69
C GLY A 274 -1.81 -15.35 0.52
N GLY A 275 -2.95 -15.96 0.33
CA GLY A 275 -3.84 -15.77 -0.80
C GLY A 275 -3.75 -16.91 -1.80
N LEU A 276 -3.83 -16.60 -3.09
CA LEU A 276 -3.49 -17.57 -4.11
C LEU A 276 -2.00 -17.47 -4.43
N GLY A 277 -1.41 -18.56 -4.88
CA GLY A 277 0.00 -18.62 -5.20
C GLY A 277 0.66 -19.82 -4.56
N ALA A 278 1.98 -19.79 -4.51
CA ALA A 278 2.78 -20.69 -3.71
C ALA A 278 3.61 -19.81 -2.75
N ASP A 279 3.05 -19.58 -1.58
CA ASP A 279 3.52 -18.56 -0.67
C ASP A 279 4.58 -19.11 0.31
N HIS A 280 5.50 -18.23 0.70
CA HIS A 280 6.45 -18.49 1.77
C HIS A 280 6.09 -17.61 2.98
N LEU A 281 5.78 -18.24 4.10
CA LEU A 281 5.22 -17.59 5.28
C LEU A 281 6.16 -17.78 6.49
N TRP A 282 6.57 -16.67 7.11
CA TRP A 282 7.33 -16.64 8.36
C TRP A 282 6.49 -15.94 9.43
N GLY A 283 6.13 -16.66 10.49
CA GLY A 283 5.53 -16.04 11.68
C GLY A 283 6.54 -15.15 12.38
N GLY A 284 7.68 -15.72 12.68
CA GLY A 284 8.77 -15.09 13.41
C GLY A 284 9.03 -15.82 14.73
N LYS A 285 10.28 -15.87 15.13
CA LYS A 285 10.66 -16.47 16.41
C LYS A 285 10.92 -15.40 17.43
N ASP A 286 10.19 -15.41 18.51
CA ASP A 286 10.42 -14.48 19.60
C ASP A 286 10.55 -15.14 20.98
N ALA A 287 11.21 -14.43 21.90
CA ALA A 287 11.51 -14.94 23.23
C ALA A 287 10.26 -15.11 24.15
N ASN A 288 9.08 -14.64 23.72
CA ASN A 288 7.88 -14.55 24.55
C ASN A 288 6.84 -15.62 24.20
N ASN A 289 7.13 -16.52 23.25
CA ASN A 289 6.21 -17.55 22.76
C ASN A 289 4.87 -16.94 22.31
N PHE A 290 4.91 -15.88 21.52
CA PHE A 290 3.71 -15.35 20.88
C PHE A 290 3.21 -16.35 19.83
N THR A 291 1.90 -16.42 19.67
CA THR A 291 1.27 -17.35 18.74
C THR A 291 1.06 -16.68 17.41
N ASP A 292 1.59 -17.27 16.35
CA ASP A 292 1.31 -16.88 14.99
C ASP A 292 0.21 -17.72 14.37
N TYR A 293 -0.56 -17.11 13.49
CA TYR A 293 -1.69 -17.73 12.83
C TYR A 293 -1.50 -17.72 11.32
N PHE A 294 -1.41 -18.91 10.73
CA PHE A 294 -1.36 -19.13 9.28
C PHE A 294 -2.76 -19.49 8.80
N VAL A 295 -3.43 -18.56 8.10
CA VAL A 295 -4.87 -18.62 7.83
C VAL A 295 -5.15 -19.05 6.40
N TYR A 296 -6.05 -20.02 6.24
CA TYR A 296 -6.50 -20.51 4.94
C TYR A 296 -8.02 -20.47 4.85
N LEU A 297 -8.52 -19.78 3.82
CA LEU A 297 -9.94 -19.61 3.59
C LEU A 297 -10.52 -20.54 2.53
N ASN A 298 -9.67 -20.99 1.58
CA ASN A 298 -10.10 -21.82 0.45
C ASN A 298 -9.00 -22.80 0.07
N ALA A 299 -9.37 -24.01 -0.38
CA ALA A 299 -8.41 -25.03 -0.81
C ALA A 299 -7.60 -24.65 -2.06
N LYS A 300 -7.98 -23.61 -2.78
CA LYS A 300 -7.23 -23.12 -3.93
C LYS A 300 -6.02 -22.28 -3.53
N GLU A 301 -5.98 -21.83 -2.29
CA GLU A 301 -4.89 -20.98 -1.79
C GLU A 301 -3.58 -21.76 -1.64
N SER A 302 -3.66 -23.07 -1.37
CA SER A 302 -2.47 -23.94 -1.28
C SER A 302 -2.76 -25.30 -1.89
N THR A 303 -2.53 -25.44 -3.17
CA THR A 303 -2.82 -26.71 -3.88
C THR A 303 -1.65 -27.68 -3.83
N VAL A 304 -1.86 -28.95 -4.19
CA VAL A 304 -0.75 -29.93 -4.25
C VAL A 304 0.30 -29.54 -5.30
N ALA A 305 -0.08 -28.80 -6.35
CA ALA A 305 0.84 -28.41 -7.43
C ALA A 305 1.56 -27.07 -7.17
N ALA A 306 0.91 -26.16 -6.42
CA ALA A 306 1.43 -24.87 -5.99
C ALA A 306 1.02 -24.75 -4.52
N PHE A 307 1.88 -25.21 -3.63
CA PHE A 307 1.60 -25.27 -2.20
C PHE A 307 2.44 -24.24 -1.45
N ASP A 308 1.89 -23.78 -0.35
CA ASP A 308 2.56 -22.85 0.53
C ASP A 308 3.58 -23.55 1.42
N VAL A 309 4.56 -22.77 1.85
CA VAL A 309 5.57 -23.16 2.80
C VAL A 309 5.48 -22.27 4.04
N ILE A 310 5.24 -22.87 5.20
CA ILE A 310 5.42 -22.23 6.49
C ILE A 310 6.84 -22.55 6.95
N GLU A 311 7.67 -21.51 7.08
CA GLU A 311 9.13 -21.66 7.15
C GLU A 311 9.68 -21.82 8.58
N ASP A 312 8.93 -21.43 9.60
CA ASP A 312 9.45 -21.35 10.97
C ASP A 312 8.44 -21.74 12.06
N PHE A 313 7.53 -22.64 11.75
CA PHE A 313 6.43 -23.06 12.62
C PHE A 313 6.92 -23.60 13.98
N GLU A 314 6.39 -23.08 15.06
CA GLU A 314 6.70 -23.48 16.43
C GLU A 314 5.57 -24.36 17.01
N HIS A 315 5.79 -25.68 17.04
CA HIS A 315 4.84 -26.66 17.57
C HIS A 315 4.37 -26.32 18.98
N GLY A 316 3.07 -26.38 19.21
CA GLY A 316 2.43 -26.08 20.49
C GLY A 316 2.26 -24.57 20.78
N ILE A 317 2.82 -23.70 19.93
CA ILE A 317 2.72 -22.24 20.01
C ILE A 317 1.88 -21.73 18.85
N ASP A 318 2.33 -21.96 17.62
CA ASP A 318 1.67 -21.46 16.43
C ASP A 318 0.44 -22.26 16.03
N LYS A 319 -0.38 -21.70 15.17
CA LYS A 319 -1.62 -22.28 14.69
C LYS A 319 -1.78 -22.18 13.18
N ILE A 320 -2.23 -23.27 12.59
CA ILE A 320 -2.75 -23.30 11.21
C ILE A 320 -4.26 -23.21 11.31
N ASP A 321 -4.84 -22.11 10.85
CA ASP A 321 -6.28 -21.87 10.91
C ASP A 321 -6.96 -22.27 9.60
N LEU A 322 -7.65 -23.39 9.63
CA LEU A 322 -8.43 -23.93 8.53
C LEU A 322 -9.94 -23.65 8.69
N SER A 323 -10.36 -22.79 9.63
CA SER A 323 -11.77 -22.49 9.88
C SER A 323 -12.47 -21.94 8.64
N GLY A 324 -11.76 -21.14 7.82
CA GLY A 324 -12.28 -20.63 6.55
C GLY A 324 -12.61 -21.70 5.54
N LEU A 325 -11.82 -22.78 5.47
CA LEU A 325 -12.07 -23.92 4.60
C LEU A 325 -13.39 -24.63 4.93
N ARG A 326 -13.78 -24.68 6.20
CA ARG A 326 -15.05 -25.24 6.64
C ARG A 326 -16.22 -24.62 5.93
N PHE A 327 -16.27 -23.31 5.87
CA PHE A 327 -17.37 -22.57 5.22
C PHE A 327 -17.30 -22.66 3.69
N ASN A 328 -16.16 -22.32 3.14
CA ASN A 328 -16.00 -22.16 1.70
C ASN A 328 -15.99 -23.48 0.92
N ASN A 329 -15.51 -24.57 1.55
CA ASN A 329 -15.52 -25.91 0.96
C ASN A 329 -16.65 -26.80 1.50
N SER A 330 -17.55 -26.28 2.33
CA SER A 330 -18.67 -27.00 2.96
C SER A 330 -18.20 -28.27 3.67
N LEU A 331 -17.12 -28.16 4.48
CA LEU A 331 -16.61 -29.25 5.30
C LEU A 331 -17.37 -29.23 6.63
N SER A 332 -17.85 -30.39 7.08
CA SER A 332 -18.56 -30.52 8.36
C SER A 332 -17.60 -30.77 9.53
N GLU A 333 -16.52 -31.51 9.28
CA GLU A 333 -15.53 -31.91 10.27
C GLU A 333 -14.20 -32.19 9.57
N LEU A 334 -13.09 -32.14 10.32
CA LEU A 334 -11.81 -32.71 9.91
C LEU A 334 -11.74 -34.15 10.41
N ARG A 335 -11.21 -35.04 9.57
CA ARG A 335 -10.94 -36.45 9.88
C ARG A 335 -9.48 -36.75 9.73
N PHE A 336 -8.78 -36.79 10.83
CA PHE A 336 -7.38 -37.18 10.82
C PHE A 336 -7.26 -38.67 10.50
N ILE A 337 -6.50 -39.00 9.45
CA ILE A 337 -6.17 -40.33 9.04
C ILE A 337 -4.66 -40.54 9.17
N ASP A 338 -4.24 -41.81 9.35
CA ASP A 338 -2.84 -42.15 9.56
C ASP A 338 -1.96 -41.72 8.36
N SER A 339 -0.75 -41.27 8.67
CA SER A 339 0.26 -40.94 7.67
C SER A 339 0.46 -42.10 6.68
N GLY A 340 0.45 -41.79 5.39
CA GLY A 340 0.61 -42.75 4.30
C GLY A 340 -0.62 -43.61 4.00
N SER A 341 -1.73 -43.44 4.72
CA SER A 341 -3.00 -44.11 4.41
C SER A 341 -3.62 -43.54 3.11
N ALA A 342 -4.35 -44.36 2.38
CA ALA A 342 -5.10 -43.86 1.21
C ALA A 342 -6.30 -43.04 1.67
N PHE A 343 -6.58 -41.92 0.99
CA PHE A 343 -7.81 -41.18 1.16
C PHE A 343 -9.02 -42.06 0.75
N SER A 344 -10.08 -42.05 1.56
CA SER A 344 -11.25 -42.90 1.34
C SER A 344 -12.30 -42.33 0.38
N GLY A 345 -12.10 -41.10 -0.07
CA GLY A 345 -13.05 -40.34 -0.89
C GLY A 345 -14.04 -39.53 -0.08
N GLN A 346 -13.85 -39.45 1.23
CA GLN A 346 -14.64 -38.54 2.08
C GLN A 346 -13.91 -37.20 2.19
N LYS A 347 -14.65 -36.12 2.01
CA LYS A 347 -14.07 -34.80 2.19
C LYS A 347 -13.82 -34.48 3.67
N GLY A 348 -12.78 -33.69 3.94
CA GLY A 348 -12.33 -33.36 5.29
C GLY A 348 -11.31 -34.35 5.86
N GLU A 349 -10.91 -35.40 5.09
CA GLU A 349 -9.78 -36.23 5.48
C GLU A 349 -8.48 -35.44 5.41
N ILE A 350 -7.70 -35.49 6.46
CA ILE A 350 -6.42 -34.79 6.64
C ILE A 350 -5.34 -35.72 7.12
N GLN A 351 -4.16 -35.59 6.57
CA GLN A 351 -2.94 -36.27 6.98
C GLN A 351 -1.88 -35.29 7.45
N LEU A 352 -1.18 -35.60 8.50
CA LEU A 352 0.03 -34.95 8.96
C LEU A 352 1.21 -35.91 8.78
N ASN A 353 1.99 -35.66 7.75
CA ASN A 353 3.10 -36.54 7.38
C ASN A 353 4.42 -35.92 7.86
N PHE A 354 4.81 -36.21 9.10
CA PHE A 354 6.04 -35.68 9.69
C PHE A 354 7.25 -36.49 9.23
N ASP A 355 8.22 -35.80 8.65
CA ASP A 355 9.55 -36.31 8.33
C ASP A 355 10.54 -35.90 9.43
N ALA A 356 10.81 -36.82 10.33
CA ALA A 356 11.73 -36.59 11.45
C ALA A 356 13.20 -36.37 11.02
N PHE A 357 13.58 -36.77 9.80
CA PHE A 357 14.93 -36.56 9.30
C PHE A 357 15.15 -35.09 8.86
N ASN A 358 14.18 -34.53 8.18
CA ASN A 358 14.22 -33.13 7.71
C ASN A 358 13.59 -32.16 8.70
N GLY A 359 12.83 -32.64 9.69
CA GLY A 359 12.10 -31.82 10.65
C GLY A 359 10.92 -31.05 10.01
N THR A 360 10.28 -31.64 9.01
CA THR A 360 9.19 -31.01 8.25
C THR A 360 7.91 -31.82 8.34
N THR A 361 6.76 -31.17 8.17
CA THR A 361 5.44 -31.80 8.08
C THR A 361 4.76 -31.42 6.78
N ASP A 362 4.35 -32.42 5.99
CA ASP A 362 3.38 -32.20 4.91
C ASP A 362 1.95 -32.38 5.47
N LEU A 363 1.18 -31.31 5.53
CA LEU A 363 -0.24 -31.35 5.77
C LEU A 363 -0.94 -31.54 4.43
N LEU A 364 -1.63 -32.67 4.28
CA LEU A 364 -2.40 -33.00 3.08
C LEU A 364 -3.88 -33.12 3.42
N MET A 365 -4.77 -32.54 2.62
CA MET A 365 -6.21 -32.65 2.87
C MET A 365 -6.98 -32.90 1.57
N ASN A 366 -8.02 -33.73 1.68
CA ASN A 366 -9.03 -33.91 0.63
C ASN A 366 -10.26 -33.05 0.95
N THR A 367 -10.51 -32.03 0.14
CA THR A 367 -11.68 -31.15 0.30
C THR A 367 -12.86 -31.53 -0.62
N GLN A 368 -12.72 -32.59 -1.44
CA GLN A 368 -13.69 -33.01 -2.43
C GLN A 368 -14.32 -34.36 -2.10
N SER A 369 -15.62 -34.50 -2.37
CA SER A 369 -16.28 -35.82 -2.28
C SER A 369 -15.88 -36.72 -3.43
N ASN A 370 -15.73 -38.02 -3.16
CA ASN A 370 -15.33 -39.03 -4.14
C ASN A 370 -13.94 -38.80 -4.78
N SER A 371 -13.09 -38.00 -4.14
CA SER A 371 -11.68 -37.85 -4.50
C SER A 371 -10.82 -38.73 -3.56
N TYR A 372 -9.99 -39.57 -4.14
CA TYR A 372 -9.08 -40.45 -3.41
C TYR A 372 -7.65 -39.86 -3.34
N ALA A 373 -7.52 -38.58 -3.49
CA ALA A 373 -6.26 -37.83 -3.42
C ALA A 373 -6.45 -36.50 -2.69
N ALA A 374 -5.40 -35.98 -2.10
CA ALA A 374 -5.38 -34.60 -1.60
C ALA A 374 -5.49 -33.61 -2.74
N ASP A 375 -6.18 -32.52 -2.50
CA ASP A 375 -6.28 -31.35 -3.38
C ASP A 375 -5.77 -30.06 -2.69
N PHE A 376 -5.50 -30.14 -1.38
CA PHE A 376 -4.88 -29.10 -0.57
C PHE A 376 -3.61 -29.64 0.09
N LYS A 377 -2.55 -28.83 0.12
CA LYS A 377 -1.26 -29.17 0.73
C LYS A 377 -0.62 -27.93 1.35
N ILE A 378 -0.07 -28.06 2.54
CA ILE A 378 0.87 -27.10 3.14
C ILE A 378 2.16 -27.86 3.46
N HIS A 379 3.31 -27.31 3.12
CA HIS A 379 4.60 -27.77 3.60
C HIS A 379 5.03 -26.92 4.80
N VAL A 380 5.34 -27.56 5.91
CA VAL A 380 5.67 -26.89 7.16
C VAL A 380 7.08 -27.26 7.61
N VAL A 381 7.95 -26.28 7.74
CA VAL A 381 9.24 -26.46 8.41
C VAL A 381 8.98 -26.43 9.92
N GLY A 382 8.83 -27.61 10.49
CA GLY A 382 8.42 -27.82 11.87
C GLY A 382 7.56 -29.07 12.03
N GLN A 383 7.36 -29.50 13.27
CA GLN A 383 6.40 -30.54 13.61
C GLN A 383 5.02 -29.91 13.76
N VAL A 384 4.01 -30.51 13.15
CA VAL A 384 2.60 -30.12 13.31
C VAL A 384 1.82 -31.29 13.90
N GLU A 385 1.04 -31.00 14.93
CA GLU A 385 0.11 -31.96 15.53
C GLU A 385 -1.35 -31.46 15.39
N GLN A 386 -2.29 -32.34 15.66
CA GLN A 386 -3.72 -32.01 15.57
C GLN A 386 -4.12 -30.79 16.44
N SER A 387 -3.44 -30.63 17.59
CA SER A 387 -3.67 -29.50 18.52
C SER A 387 -3.24 -28.14 17.96
N ASP A 388 -2.44 -28.11 16.91
CA ASP A 388 -1.96 -26.90 16.27
C ASP A 388 -2.91 -26.42 15.16
N ILE A 389 -3.94 -27.22 14.85
CA ILE A 389 -4.89 -26.91 13.78
C ILE A 389 -6.20 -26.38 14.38
N LEU A 390 -6.61 -25.20 13.94
CA LEU A 390 -7.91 -24.62 14.25
C LEU A 390 -8.92 -24.94 13.15
N PHE A 391 -10.10 -25.38 13.57
CA PHE A 391 -11.21 -25.73 12.66
C PHE A 391 -12.56 -25.51 13.37
N ALA A 392 -12.84 -24.27 13.80
CA ALA A 392 -14.04 -23.97 14.58
C ALA A 392 -15.17 -23.36 13.74
#